data_574f1820aba0e40f7f402ebabda2b3b4
#
_entry.id   574f1820aba0e40f7f402ebabda2b3b4
#
_cell.length_a   1.000
_cell.length_b   1.000
_cell.length_c   1.000
_cell.angle_alpha   90.00
_cell.angle_beta   90.00
_cell.angle_gamma   90.00
#
_symmetry.space_group_name_H-M   'P 1'
#
loop_
_entity.id
_entity.type
_entity.pdbx_description
1 polymer ?
#
loop_
_entity_poly.entity_id
_entity_poly.type
_entity_poly.pdbx_seq_one_letter_code
_entity_poly.pdbx_strand_id
1 'polypeptide(L)'
;MMTHQIKTTVVGSYPVPAWLAAAPSEQALTDATRVVLHTQEQAGIDLVCDGEMYRFDVNHPETNGMIEYFVRPMGGIRTEINFTELLDYRGQEGMGFRRRPPAVVDGPINGGSLDLPGACETAKALTTRPLKFTLTGPHMLAKTVVDHHYGDVVAVADAIADALAEQVHHCQADVVQLDEANLPGHPGEWEWAAASINKVLDAVQGIAAVHLCFGNYGGQTIQSGSWDKLLGYLNALHVDHIVMENAHRPVEELAAFKELRPEIGMGMGVVDIKRTDIEGADAIARQIERAEELLGPGRVKYIHPDCGFWMLPRNVADGKIRALVAGRNLYEG
;
A
#
# COMPACT_ATOMS: atom_id res chain seq x y z
N MET A 1 0.99 7.50 -33.83
CA MET A 1 1.48 7.60 -32.43
C MET A 1 0.59 6.71 -31.62
N MET A 2 1.11 5.71 -30.92
CA MET A 2 0.29 5.00 -29.92
C MET A 2 0.01 6.02 -28.81
N THR A 3 -1.24 6.41 -28.64
CA THR A 3 -1.67 7.20 -27.50
C THR A 3 -1.43 6.36 -26.26
N HIS A 4 -0.53 6.81 -25.40
CA HIS A 4 -0.25 6.14 -24.14
C HIS A 4 -1.50 6.30 -23.27
N GLN A 5 -2.23 5.21 -23.02
CA GLN A 5 -3.43 5.23 -22.20
C GLN A 5 -3.05 5.19 -20.72
N ILE A 6 -3.52 6.18 -19.96
CA ILE A 6 -3.38 6.22 -18.51
C ILE A 6 -4.35 5.20 -17.88
N LYS A 7 -3.85 4.29 -17.07
CA LYS A 7 -4.68 3.27 -16.40
C LYS A 7 -5.21 3.76 -15.06
N THR A 8 -6.43 3.33 -14.73
CA THR A 8 -7.02 3.56 -13.40
C THR A 8 -6.78 2.36 -12.49
N THR A 9 -6.48 2.63 -11.21
CA THR A 9 -6.34 1.61 -10.18
C THR A 9 -6.78 2.16 -8.81
N VAL A 10 -6.89 1.30 -7.79
CA VAL A 10 -7.00 1.68 -6.38
C VAL A 10 -5.69 1.37 -5.67
N VAL A 11 -5.45 1.92 -4.47
CA VAL A 11 -4.20 1.63 -3.73
C VAL A 11 -4.23 0.21 -3.17
N GLY A 12 -5.25 -0.16 -2.40
CA GLY A 12 -5.37 -1.51 -1.82
C GLY A 12 -6.68 -1.65 -1.06
N SER A 13 -6.68 -1.30 0.21
CA SER A 13 -7.80 -1.54 1.13
C SER A 13 -9.10 -0.86 0.72
N TYR A 14 -10.20 -1.54 1.01
CA TYR A 14 -11.57 -1.08 0.76
C TYR A 14 -12.41 -1.17 2.04
N PRO A 15 -13.50 -0.38 2.21
CA PRO A 15 -14.31 -0.43 3.42
C PRO A 15 -14.88 -1.83 3.69
N VAL A 16 -14.65 -2.34 4.88
CA VAL A 16 -15.15 -3.65 5.31
C VAL A 16 -16.67 -3.62 5.40
N PRO A 17 -17.38 -4.54 4.73
CA PRO A 17 -18.85 -4.62 4.82
C PRO A 17 -19.32 -4.93 6.23
N ALA A 18 -20.37 -4.25 6.69
CA ALA A 18 -20.92 -4.45 8.04
C ALA A 18 -21.35 -5.91 8.29
N TRP A 19 -21.84 -6.61 7.27
CA TRP A 19 -22.23 -8.03 7.37
C TRP A 19 -21.01 -8.97 7.55
N LEU A 20 -19.84 -8.65 6.99
CA LEU A 20 -18.61 -9.40 7.25
C LEU A 20 -18.16 -9.21 8.70
N ALA A 21 -18.20 -7.99 9.22
CA ALA A 21 -17.86 -7.71 10.61
C ALA A 21 -18.85 -8.39 11.61
N ALA A 22 -20.13 -8.49 11.23
CA ALA A 22 -21.17 -9.08 12.09
C ALA A 22 -21.21 -10.61 12.08
N ALA A 23 -20.81 -11.24 10.96
CA ALA A 23 -20.87 -12.69 10.77
C ALA A 23 -19.67 -13.20 9.95
N PRO A 24 -18.46 -13.16 10.52
CA PRO A 24 -17.23 -13.54 9.83
C PRO A 24 -17.20 -15.05 9.56
N SER A 25 -16.79 -15.41 8.34
CA SER A 25 -16.49 -16.79 7.93
C SER A 25 -15.63 -16.75 6.68
N GLU A 26 -15.01 -17.85 6.31
CA GLU A 26 -14.24 -17.97 5.05
C GLU A 26 -15.11 -17.63 3.83
N GLN A 27 -16.35 -18.09 3.82
CA GLN A 27 -17.31 -17.78 2.76
C GLN A 27 -17.62 -16.27 2.75
N ALA A 28 -17.83 -15.64 3.91
CA ALA A 28 -18.10 -14.22 4.01
C ALA A 28 -16.90 -13.38 3.52
N LEU A 29 -15.67 -13.78 3.83
CA LEU A 29 -14.46 -13.15 3.30
C LEU A 29 -14.39 -13.25 1.77
N THR A 30 -14.63 -14.43 1.22
CA THR A 30 -14.67 -14.66 -0.23
C THR A 30 -15.74 -13.80 -0.91
N ASP A 31 -16.93 -13.73 -0.32
CA ASP A 31 -18.04 -12.93 -0.87
C ASP A 31 -17.73 -11.42 -0.76
N ALA A 32 -17.11 -10.97 0.32
CA ALA A 32 -16.70 -9.58 0.47
C ALA A 32 -15.65 -9.18 -0.58
N THR A 33 -14.65 -10.02 -0.79
CA THR A 33 -13.63 -9.82 -1.83
C THR A 33 -14.25 -9.76 -3.22
N ARG A 34 -15.17 -10.70 -3.54
CA ARG A 34 -15.91 -10.71 -4.81
C ARG A 34 -16.72 -9.43 -5.01
N VAL A 35 -17.41 -8.96 -3.96
CA VAL A 35 -18.20 -7.71 -4.02
C VAL A 35 -17.30 -6.51 -4.26
N VAL A 36 -16.13 -6.42 -3.65
CA VAL A 36 -15.17 -5.32 -3.85
C VAL A 36 -14.61 -5.34 -5.27
N LEU A 37 -14.17 -6.49 -5.76
CA LEU A 37 -13.68 -6.66 -7.13
C LEU A 37 -14.76 -6.27 -8.15
N HIS A 38 -15.97 -6.80 -8.00
CA HIS A 38 -17.08 -6.48 -8.90
C HIS A 38 -17.44 -4.98 -8.87
N THR A 39 -17.38 -4.32 -7.71
CA THR A 39 -17.62 -2.87 -7.62
C THR A 39 -16.61 -2.07 -8.42
N GLN A 40 -15.32 -2.44 -8.38
CA GLN A 40 -14.26 -1.81 -9.16
C GLN A 40 -14.44 -2.09 -10.66
N GLU A 41 -14.77 -3.33 -11.03
CA GLU A 41 -15.06 -3.73 -12.42
C GLU A 41 -16.23 -2.93 -13.01
N GLN A 42 -17.33 -2.78 -12.26
CA GLN A 42 -18.49 -1.99 -12.66
C GLN A 42 -18.19 -0.49 -12.77
N ALA A 43 -17.28 0.02 -11.96
CA ALA A 43 -16.80 1.40 -12.10
C ALA A 43 -15.89 1.60 -13.32
N GLY A 44 -15.35 0.51 -13.90
CA GLY A 44 -14.44 0.58 -15.05
C GLY A 44 -12.97 0.70 -14.67
N ILE A 45 -12.57 0.30 -13.45
CA ILE A 45 -11.16 0.25 -13.03
C ILE A 45 -10.38 -0.74 -13.90
N ASP A 46 -9.23 -0.33 -14.42
CA ASP A 46 -8.41 -1.13 -15.34
C ASP A 46 -7.59 -2.19 -14.61
N LEU A 47 -7.04 -1.86 -13.43
CA LEU A 47 -6.24 -2.73 -12.58
C LEU A 47 -6.89 -2.79 -11.20
N VAL A 48 -7.61 -3.89 -10.92
CA VAL A 48 -8.38 -4.07 -9.69
C VAL A 48 -7.51 -4.58 -8.53
N CYS A 49 -8.00 -4.40 -7.29
CA CYS A 49 -7.39 -4.94 -6.06
C CYS A 49 -8.48 -5.64 -5.24
N ASP A 50 -8.09 -6.66 -4.47
CA ASP A 50 -8.98 -7.48 -3.64
C ASP A 50 -9.63 -6.74 -2.45
N GLY A 51 -9.19 -5.50 -2.21
CA GLY A 51 -9.68 -4.67 -1.11
C GLY A 51 -9.17 -5.07 0.26
N GLU A 52 -8.27 -6.07 0.32
CA GLU A 52 -7.60 -6.54 1.56
C GLU A 52 -8.58 -7.07 2.62
N MET A 53 -9.73 -7.60 2.19
CA MET A 53 -10.80 -8.04 3.09
C MET A 53 -10.35 -9.12 4.06
N TYR A 54 -9.48 -10.03 3.63
CA TYR A 54 -8.95 -11.14 4.43
C TYR A 54 -7.96 -10.69 5.53
N ARG A 55 -7.49 -9.44 5.49
CA ARG A 55 -6.61 -8.86 6.52
C ARG A 55 -7.38 -8.29 7.71
N PHE A 56 -8.69 -8.18 7.60
CA PHE A 56 -9.53 -7.68 8.69
C PHE A 56 -9.79 -8.78 9.71
N ASP A 57 -9.26 -8.63 10.92
CA ASP A 57 -9.56 -9.53 12.03
C ASP A 57 -10.75 -8.99 12.83
N VAL A 58 -11.90 -9.62 12.66
CA VAL A 58 -13.15 -9.22 13.32
C VAL A 58 -13.14 -9.46 14.83
N ASN A 59 -12.30 -10.40 15.31
CA ASN A 59 -12.15 -10.68 16.74
C ASN A 59 -11.19 -9.69 17.41
N HIS A 60 -10.33 -9.04 16.61
CA HIS A 60 -9.31 -8.12 17.06
C HIS A 60 -9.35 -6.82 16.25
N PRO A 61 -10.45 -6.03 16.33
CA PRO A 61 -10.64 -4.82 15.51
C PRO A 61 -9.62 -3.71 15.84
N GLU A 62 -8.90 -3.85 16.96
CA GLU A 62 -7.78 -2.98 17.32
C GLU A 62 -6.49 -3.26 16.53
N THR A 63 -6.44 -4.34 15.76
CA THR A 63 -5.29 -4.71 14.94
C THR A 63 -5.29 -3.92 13.63
N ASN A 64 -4.12 -3.81 13.03
CA ASN A 64 -3.95 -3.19 11.73
C ASN A 64 -3.60 -4.26 10.69
N GLY A 65 -4.48 -4.48 9.72
CA GLY A 65 -4.27 -5.45 8.65
C GLY A 65 -3.01 -5.25 7.82
N MET A 66 -2.41 -4.06 7.85
CA MET A 66 -1.11 -3.80 7.23
C MET A 66 0.07 -4.31 8.05
N ILE A 67 -0.10 -4.63 9.32
CA ILE A 67 1.02 -5.00 10.20
C ILE A 67 0.81 -6.40 10.77
N GLU A 68 -0.22 -6.59 11.60
CA GLU A 68 -0.47 -7.85 12.29
C GLU A 68 -0.67 -9.04 11.35
N TYR A 69 -1.33 -8.81 10.22
CA TYR A 69 -1.54 -9.84 9.19
C TYR A 69 -0.22 -10.43 8.67
N PHE A 70 0.81 -9.59 8.54
CA PHE A 70 2.11 -10.04 8.02
C PHE A 70 2.99 -10.61 9.12
N VAL A 71 3.15 -9.91 10.25
CA VAL A 71 4.17 -10.30 11.24
C VAL A 71 3.75 -11.45 12.13
N ARG A 72 2.47 -11.55 12.52
CA ARG A 72 2.01 -12.59 13.46
C ARG A 72 2.16 -14.03 12.94
N PRO A 73 1.93 -14.32 11.64
CA PRO A 73 2.15 -15.65 11.10
C PRO A 73 3.60 -16.05 10.90
N MET A 74 4.55 -15.09 10.90
CA MET A 74 5.96 -15.39 10.66
C MET A 74 6.56 -16.22 11.80
N GLY A 75 7.45 -17.15 11.46
CA GLY A 75 8.24 -17.90 12.44
C GLY A 75 9.23 -16.97 13.15
N GLY A 76 9.61 -17.33 14.37
CA GLY A 76 10.46 -16.49 15.24
C GLY A 76 9.73 -15.32 15.89
N ILE A 77 8.41 -15.23 15.70
CA ILE A 77 7.55 -14.15 16.21
C ILE A 77 6.65 -14.66 17.33
N ARG A 78 6.57 -13.87 18.41
CA ARG A 78 5.68 -14.08 19.55
C ARG A 78 4.66 -12.95 19.66
N THR A 79 3.40 -13.27 19.94
CA THR A 79 2.30 -12.31 20.05
C THR A 79 2.00 -11.85 21.49
N GLU A 80 2.44 -12.62 22.49
CA GLU A 80 2.36 -12.23 23.88
C GLU A 80 3.38 -11.14 24.20
N ILE A 81 2.91 -10.05 24.79
CA ILE A 81 3.69 -8.85 25.10
C ILE A 81 3.63 -8.64 26.61
N ASN A 82 4.76 -8.63 27.27
CA ASN A 82 4.84 -8.35 28.68
C ASN A 82 4.84 -6.83 28.98
N PHE A 83 4.73 -6.47 30.24
CA PHE A 83 4.59 -5.07 30.66
C PHE A 83 5.83 -4.24 30.36
N THR A 84 7.02 -4.80 30.53
CA THR A 84 8.29 -4.10 30.21
C THR A 84 8.40 -3.80 28.73
N GLU A 85 8.15 -4.77 27.88
CA GLU A 85 8.12 -4.61 26.41
C GLU A 85 7.12 -3.54 25.95
N LEU A 86 5.95 -3.49 26.62
CA LEU A 86 4.95 -2.45 26.35
C LEU A 86 5.45 -1.05 26.70
N LEU A 87 6.16 -0.90 27.85
CA LEU A 87 6.72 0.37 28.29
C LEU A 87 7.86 0.82 27.37
N ASP A 88 8.77 -0.09 27.04
CA ASP A 88 9.89 0.18 26.15
C ASP A 88 9.40 0.61 24.76
N TYR A 89 8.39 -0.07 24.22
CA TYR A 89 7.77 0.30 22.94
C TYR A 89 7.15 1.69 22.97
N ARG A 90 6.44 2.04 24.05
CA ARG A 90 5.83 3.37 24.22
C ARG A 90 6.85 4.50 24.41
N GLY A 91 8.05 4.16 24.83
CA GLY A 91 9.16 5.09 24.94
C GLY A 91 9.88 5.37 23.62
N GLN A 92 9.60 4.60 22.57
CA GLN A 92 10.23 4.80 21.26
C GLN A 92 9.71 6.06 20.56
N GLU A 93 10.62 6.86 20.05
CA GLU A 93 10.30 8.05 19.28
C GLU A 93 9.64 7.70 17.93
N GLY A 94 8.64 8.46 17.51
CA GLY A 94 7.94 8.23 16.24
C GLY A 94 6.83 7.18 16.27
N MET A 95 6.67 6.43 17.37
CA MET A 95 5.65 5.36 17.49
C MET A 95 4.35 5.81 18.18
N GLY A 96 4.14 7.11 18.37
CA GLY A 96 2.97 7.67 19.06
C GLY A 96 1.61 7.36 18.44
N PHE A 97 1.56 6.89 17.17
CA PHE A 97 0.35 6.45 16.49
C PHE A 97 -0.12 5.04 16.94
N ARG A 98 0.74 4.25 17.61
CA ARG A 98 0.40 2.91 18.13
C ARG A 98 0.60 2.84 19.64
N ARG A 99 -0.35 2.24 20.33
CA ARG A 99 -0.31 2.07 21.78
C ARG A 99 0.35 0.76 22.23
N ARG A 100 0.49 -0.21 21.32
CA ARG A 100 1.01 -1.55 21.60
C ARG A 100 1.75 -2.10 20.37
N PRO A 101 2.91 -2.77 20.54
CA PRO A 101 3.56 -3.46 19.44
C PRO A 101 2.67 -4.59 18.91
N PRO A 102 2.77 -4.96 17.63
CA PRO A 102 2.01 -6.07 17.04
C PRO A 102 2.51 -7.42 17.55
N ALA A 103 3.82 -7.51 17.82
CA ALA A 103 4.52 -8.74 18.15
C ALA A 103 5.94 -8.46 18.68
N VAL A 104 6.60 -9.52 19.13
CA VAL A 104 7.99 -9.54 19.59
C VAL A 104 8.78 -10.56 18.77
N VAL A 105 9.96 -10.17 18.30
CA VAL A 105 10.91 -11.06 17.61
C VAL A 105 11.74 -11.76 18.68
N ASP A 106 11.53 -13.07 18.88
CA ASP A 106 12.20 -13.91 19.86
C ASP A 106 13.15 -14.95 19.24
N GLY A 107 13.15 -15.08 17.90
CA GLY A 107 13.95 -16.05 17.21
C GLY A 107 14.18 -15.65 15.74
N PRO A 108 14.84 -16.49 14.95
CA PRO A 108 15.09 -16.22 13.54
C PRO A 108 13.76 -16.15 12.76
N ILE A 109 13.54 -15.02 12.08
CA ILE A 109 12.34 -14.78 11.26
C ILE A 109 12.38 -15.69 10.01
N ASN A 110 11.22 -16.25 9.66
CA ASN A 110 10.96 -16.99 8.43
C ASN A 110 9.46 -16.88 8.06
N GLY A 111 9.03 -17.44 6.94
CA GLY A 111 7.65 -17.35 6.46
C GLY A 111 6.59 -17.90 7.43
N GLY A 112 6.94 -18.87 8.29
CA GLY A 112 6.02 -19.45 9.26
C GLY A 112 4.76 -20.02 8.61
N SER A 113 3.60 -19.53 9.02
CA SER A 113 2.28 -19.84 8.43
C SER A 113 1.71 -18.75 7.54
N LEU A 114 2.51 -17.74 7.17
CA LEU A 114 2.11 -16.69 6.21
C LEU A 114 1.94 -17.31 4.82
N ASP A 115 0.80 -17.11 4.19
CA ASP A 115 0.46 -17.66 2.88
C ASP A 115 -0.04 -16.57 1.91
N LEU A 116 0.88 -15.74 1.44
CA LEU A 116 0.58 -14.71 0.42
C LEU A 116 0.24 -15.33 -0.94
N PRO A 117 0.91 -16.43 -1.40
CA PRO A 117 0.54 -17.08 -2.65
C PRO A 117 -0.91 -17.57 -2.65
N GLY A 118 -1.38 -18.24 -1.60
CA GLY A 118 -2.76 -18.71 -1.49
C GLY A 118 -3.78 -17.58 -1.44
N ALA A 119 -3.47 -16.47 -0.73
CA ALA A 119 -4.30 -15.27 -0.74
C ALA A 119 -4.37 -14.62 -2.13
N CYS A 120 -3.24 -14.53 -2.84
CA CYS A 120 -3.16 -14.01 -4.20
C CYS A 120 -3.95 -14.88 -5.20
N GLU A 121 -3.80 -16.19 -5.14
CA GLU A 121 -4.54 -17.15 -5.97
C GLU A 121 -6.06 -17.04 -5.74
N THR A 122 -6.49 -16.96 -4.49
CA THR A 122 -7.90 -16.76 -4.13
C THR A 122 -8.46 -15.48 -4.74
N ALA A 123 -7.72 -14.34 -4.62
CA ALA A 123 -8.13 -13.07 -5.21
C ALA A 123 -8.20 -13.15 -6.75
N LYS A 124 -7.18 -13.76 -7.38
CA LYS A 124 -7.11 -13.91 -8.84
C LYS A 124 -8.24 -14.76 -9.40
N ALA A 125 -8.67 -15.78 -8.67
CA ALA A 125 -9.80 -16.66 -9.08
C ALA A 125 -11.16 -15.93 -9.06
N LEU A 126 -11.27 -14.77 -8.42
CA LEU A 126 -12.51 -13.99 -8.28
C LEU A 126 -12.68 -12.89 -9.33
N THR A 127 -11.69 -12.66 -10.20
CA THR A 127 -11.74 -11.62 -11.24
C THR A 127 -11.14 -12.11 -12.55
N THR A 128 -11.59 -11.52 -13.66
CA THR A 128 -10.98 -11.68 -15.00
C THR A 128 -10.16 -10.46 -15.41
N ARG A 129 -10.17 -9.40 -14.59
CA ARG A 129 -9.37 -8.20 -14.81
C ARG A 129 -7.93 -8.40 -14.35
N PRO A 130 -6.98 -7.60 -14.85
CA PRO A 130 -5.66 -7.51 -14.25
C PRO A 130 -5.76 -7.23 -12.75
N LEU A 131 -5.03 -8.01 -11.94
CA LEU A 131 -5.04 -7.93 -10.48
C LEU A 131 -3.77 -7.27 -9.96
N LYS A 132 -3.92 -6.29 -9.08
CA LYS A 132 -2.87 -5.80 -8.21
C LYS A 132 -3.00 -6.46 -6.83
N PHE A 133 -1.93 -7.10 -6.38
CA PHE A 133 -1.80 -7.66 -5.05
C PHE A 133 -0.87 -6.78 -4.21
N THR A 134 -1.26 -6.46 -2.97
CA THR A 134 -0.55 -5.54 -2.10
C THR A 134 0.06 -6.26 -0.91
N LEU A 135 1.18 -5.76 -0.40
CA LEU A 135 1.78 -6.21 0.86
C LEU A 135 2.54 -5.07 1.52
N THR A 136 2.73 -5.17 2.82
CA THR A 136 3.46 -4.15 3.58
C THR A 136 4.97 -4.37 3.45
N GLY A 137 5.70 -3.27 3.27
CA GLY A 137 7.14 -3.29 3.09
C GLY A 137 7.92 -3.60 4.39
N PRO A 138 9.16 -4.10 4.25
CA PRO A 138 9.95 -4.58 5.38
C PRO A 138 10.35 -3.48 6.36
N HIS A 139 10.61 -2.25 5.91
CA HIS A 139 10.93 -1.12 6.79
C HIS A 139 9.78 -0.85 7.78
N MET A 140 8.55 -0.74 7.27
CA MET A 140 7.38 -0.50 8.12
C MET A 140 7.16 -1.62 9.12
N LEU A 141 7.30 -2.89 8.71
CA LEU A 141 7.12 -4.03 9.59
C LEU A 141 8.19 -4.09 10.66
N ALA A 142 9.47 -3.94 10.30
CA ALA A 142 10.60 -3.97 11.26
C ALA A 142 10.51 -2.87 12.31
N LYS A 143 10.12 -1.65 11.92
CA LYS A 143 9.96 -0.52 12.84
C LYS A 143 8.82 -0.70 13.85
N THR A 144 7.88 -1.61 13.62
CA THR A 144 6.70 -1.78 14.48
C THR A 144 6.81 -2.91 15.49
N VAL A 145 7.72 -3.86 15.31
CA VAL A 145 7.95 -4.99 16.25
C VAL A 145 8.94 -4.64 17.36
N VAL A 146 8.87 -5.36 18.47
CA VAL A 146 9.93 -5.35 19.49
C VAL A 146 10.94 -6.44 19.11
N ASP A 147 12.22 -6.12 19.12
CA ASP A 147 13.28 -7.09 18.79
C ASP A 147 14.07 -7.52 20.03
N HIS A 148 14.11 -8.84 20.29
CA HIS A 148 14.93 -9.47 21.33
C HIS A 148 15.95 -10.47 20.74
N HIS A 149 16.01 -10.59 19.41
CA HIS A 149 16.84 -11.61 18.76
C HIS A 149 18.00 -11.03 17.96
N TYR A 150 17.75 -10.05 17.11
CA TYR A 150 18.76 -9.51 16.18
C TYR A 150 19.57 -8.36 16.81
N GLY A 151 18.96 -7.54 17.65
CA GLY A 151 19.60 -6.37 18.27
C GLY A 151 19.87 -5.22 17.29
N ASP A 152 19.31 -5.28 16.08
CA ASP A 152 19.46 -4.29 15.00
C ASP A 152 18.24 -4.29 14.09
N VAL A 153 17.60 -3.13 13.92
CA VAL A 153 16.40 -2.97 13.08
C VAL A 153 16.65 -3.30 11.60
N VAL A 154 17.87 -3.07 11.12
CA VAL A 154 18.24 -3.40 9.73
C VAL A 154 18.25 -4.91 9.55
N ALA A 155 18.81 -5.65 10.51
CA ALA A 155 18.81 -7.12 10.48
C ALA A 155 17.39 -7.70 10.57
N VAL A 156 16.51 -7.09 11.38
CA VAL A 156 15.08 -7.45 11.42
C VAL A 156 14.41 -7.21 10.06
N ALA A 157 14.62 -6.04 9.46
CA ALA A 157 14.05 -5.69 8.15
C ALA A 157 14.54 -6.64 7.06
N ASP A 158 15.82 -7.00 7.08
CA ASP A 158 16.42 -7.93 6.14
C ASP A 158 15.84 -9.34 6.25
N ALA A 159 15.63 -9.84 7.46
CA ALA A 159 15.03 -11.15 7.70
C ALA A 159 13.53 -11.17 7.29
N ILE A 160 12.80 -10.09 7.55
CA ILE A 160 11.42 -9.90 7.06
C ILE A 160 11.40 -9.87 5.53
N ALA A 161 12.33 -9.13 4.92
CA ALA A 161 12.43 -9.03 3.46
C ALA A 161 12.68 -10.39 2.81
N ASP A 162 13.58 -11.21 3.37
CA ASP A 162 13.87 -12.55 2.88
C ASP A 162 12.61 -13.46 2.96
N ALA A 163 11.86 -13.40 4.08
CA ALA A 163 10.61 -14.14 4.25
C ALA A 163 9.52 -13.68 3.27
N LEU A 164 9.38 -12.37 3.04
CA LEU A 164 8.42 -11.82 2.08
C LEU A 164 8.82 -12.13 0.63
N ALA A 165 10.11 -12.07 0.28
CA ALA A 165 10.61 -12.38 -1.05
C ALA A 165 10.30 -13.84 -1.45
N GLU A 166 10.49 -14.80 -0.52
CA GLU A 166 10.11 -16.19 -0.73
C GLU A 166 8.62 -16.34 -1.06
N GLN A 167 7.75 -15.63 -0.33
CA GLN A 167 6.30 -15.64 -0.57
C GLN A 167 5.92 -14.98 -1.90
N VAL A 168 6.45 -13.79 -2.18
CA VAL A 168 6.12 -12.99 -3.36
C VAL A 168 6.53 -13.68 -4.66
N HIS A 169 7.63 -14.43 -4.64
CA HIS A 169 8.08 -15.21 -5.81
C HIS A 169 6.99 -16.14 -6.38
N HIS A 170 6.08 -16.59 -5.54
CA HIS A 170 4.98 -17.48 -5.92
C HIS A 170 3.65 -16.77 -6.18
N CYS A 171 3.55 -15.46 -5.98
CA CYS A 171 2.34 -14.68 -6.24
C CYS A 171 2.14 -14.44 -7.75
N GLN A 172 0.99 -14.86 -8.29
CA GLN A 172 0.66 -14.75 -9.72
C GLN A 172 -0.22 -13.52 -10.02
N ALA A 173 0.13 -12.36 -9.47
CA ALA A 173 -0.55 -11.09 -9.75
C ALA A 173 0.06 -10.38 -10.98
N ASP A 174 -0.75 -9.56 -11.67
CA ASP A 174 -0.24 -8.74 -12.79
C ASP A 174 0.64 -7.59 -12.29
N VAL A 175 0.34 -7.08 -11.09
CA VAL A 175 1.13 -6.08 -10.37
C VAL A 175 1.25 -6.51 -8.91
N VAL A 176 2.45 -6.45 -8.34
CA VAL A 176 2.67 -6.56 -6.89
C VAL A 176 3.12 -5.20 -6.37
N GLN A 177 2.40 -4.67 -5.37
CA GLN A 177 2.68 -3.38 -4.75
C GLN A 177 3.13 -3.56 -3.30
N LEU A 178 4.27 -2.98 -2.94
CA LEU A 178 4.73 -2.88 -1.56
C LEU A 178 4.37 -1.51 -0.98
N ASP A 179 3.81 -1.49 0.23
CA ASP A 179 3.36 -0.27 0.92
C ASP A 179 4.36 0.12 2.01
N GLU A 180 4.97 1.29 1.87
CA GLU A 180 5.90 1.87 2.84
C GLU A 180 5.39 3.21 3.38
N ALA A 181 4.65 3.17 4.49
CA ALA A 181 4.04 4.37 5.07
C ALA A 181 4.92 5.06 6.13
N ASN A 182 5.94 4.41 6.67
CA ASN A 182 6.79 4.98 7.73
C ASN A 182 8.01 5.75 7.20
N LEU A 183 8.54 5.36 6.07
CA LEU A 183 9.76 5.97 5.51
C LEU A 183 9.65 7.48 5.27
N PRO A 184 8.53 8.05 4.83
CA PRO A 184 8.42 9.50 4.68
C PRO A 184 8.68 10.30 5.96
N GLY A 185 8.46 9.73 7.13
CA GLY A 185 8.81 10.31 8.43
C GLY A 185 10.26 10.05 8.88
N HIS A 186 10.96 9.16 8.19
CA HIS A 186 12.33 8.74 8.52
C HIS A 186 13.24 8.79 7.28
N PRO A 187 13.32 9.92 6.57
CA PRO A 187 14.02 9.98 5.28
C PRO A 187 15.52 9.67 5.39
N GLY A 188 16.13 9.81 6.57
CA GLY A 188 17.53 9.45 6.80
C GLY A 188 17.80 7.93 6.83
N GLU A 189 16.76 7.10 6.83
CA GLU A 189 16.86 5.63 6.83
C GLU A 189 16.77 5.04 5.41
N TRP A 190 16.72 5.87 4.40
CA TRP A 190 16.38 5.48 3.02
C TRP A 190 17.32 4.43 2.41
N GLU A 191 18.61 4.44 2.73
CA GLU A 191 19.59 3.53 2.11
C GLU A 191 19.30 2.07 2.48
N TRP A 192 19.16 1.79 3.78
CA TRP A 192 18.85 0.42 4.20
C TRP A 192 17.41 0.02 3.90
N ALA A 193 16.46 0.98 3.95
CA ALA A 193 15.09 0.72 3.54
C ALA A 193 14.99 0.32 2.06
N ALA A 194 15.75 0.99 1.18
CA ALA A 194 15.84 0.62 -0.23
C ALA A 194 16.49 -0.76 -0.43
N ALA A 195 17.55 -1.06 0.32
CA ALA A 195 18.21 -2.36 0.24
C ALA A 195 17.26 -3.50 0.64
N SER A 196 16.53 -3.36 1.76
CA SER A 196 15.59 -4.39 2.23
C SER A 196 14.40 -4.57 1.28
N ILE A 197 13.76 -3.48 0.83
CA ILE A 197 12.58 -3.58 -0.04
C ILE A 197 12.94 -4.14 -1.42
N ASN A 198 14.13 -3.82 -1.96
CA ASN A 198 14.58 -4.33 -3.25
C ASN A 198 14.72 -5.85 -3.27
N LYS A 199 15.07 -6.50 -2.15
CA LYS A 199 15.06 -7.97 -2.06
C LYS A 199 13.68 -8.55 -2.40
N VAL A 200 12.61 -7.89 -1.92
CA VAL A 200 11.23 -8.32 -2.19
C VAL A 200 10.82 -7.98 -3.62
N LEU A 201 11.18 -6.76 -4.09
CA LEU A 201 10.87 -6.30 -5.45
C LEU A 201 11.53 -7.19 -6.52
N ASP A 202 12.78 -7.61 -6.29
CA ASP A 202 13.52 -8.50 -7.20
C ASP A 202 12.90 -9.92 -7.30
N ALA A 203 12.09 -10.31 -6.32
CA ALA A 203 11.36 -11.58 -6.34
C ALA A 203 10.02 -11.51 -7.09
N VAL A 204 9.51 -10.32 -7.42
CA VAL A 204 8.24 -10.12 -8.14
C VAL A 204 8.34 -10.67 -9.56
N GLN A 205 7.40 -11.53 -9.95
CA GLN A 205 7.36 -12.13 -11.29
C GLN A 205 6.60 -11.28 -12.31
N GLY A 206 5.81 -10.31 -11.85
CA GLY A 206 5.02 -9.37 -12.66
C GLY A 206 5.60 -7.96 -12.62
N ILE A 207 4.72 -6.97 -12.69
CA ILE A 207 5.06 -5.56 -12.54
C ILE A 207 5.26 -5.24 -11.07
N ALA A 208 6.40 -4.66 -10.72
CA ALA A 208 6.73 -4.25 -9.36
C ALA A 208 6.34 -2.78 -9.11
N ALA A 209 5.67 -2.52 -7.99
CA ALA A 209 5.28 -1.17 -7.58
C ALA A 209 5.57 -0.91 -6.11
N VAL A 210 5.81 0.35 -5.76
CA VAL A 210 5.91 0.79 -4.36
C VAL A 210 4.96 1.95 -4.12
N HIS A 211 4.10 1.80 -3.10
CA HIS A 211 3.25 2.88 -2.61
C HIS A 211 3.89 3.57 -1.43
N LEU A 212 3.93 4.90 -1.51
CA LEU A 212 4.38 5.79 -0.46
C LEU A 212 3.28 6.82 -0.17
N CYS A 213 2.96 6.96 1.10
CA CYS A 213 2.09 8.03 1.60
C CYS A 213 2.66 8.59 2.90
N PHE A 214 2.17 9.76 3.31
CA PHE A 214 2.54 10.35 4.60
C PHE A 214 1.65 9.84 5.75
N GLY A 215 1.10 8.66 5.56
CA GLY A 215 0.22 7.97 6.50
C GLY A 215 -1.26 8.38 6.36
N ASN A 216 -2.11 7.39 6.62
CA ASN A 216 -3.57 7.55 6.62
C ASN A 216 -4.16 6.85 7.84
N TYR A 217 -3.85 7.31 9.03
CA TYR A 217 -4.39 6.75 10.26
C TYR A 217 -5.57 7.61 10.74
N GLY A 218 -6.77 7.06 10.63
CA GLY A 218 -8.00 7.80 10.97
C GLY A 218 -8.28 9.02 10.09
N GLY A 219 -7.87 9.02 8.81
CA GLY A 219 -7.99 10.16 7.91
C GLY A 219 -6.98 11.29 8.18
N GLN A 220 -5.94 11.02 9.00
CA GLN A 220 -4.90 12.00 9.34
C GLN A 220 -3.59 11.68 8.64
N THR A 221 -2.87 12.71 8.21
CA THR A 221 -1.47 12.60 7.83
C THR A 221 -0.63 12.40 9.09
N ILE A 222 0.08 11.28 9.17
CA ILE A 222 0.88 10.90 10.35
C ILE A 222 2.32 11.39 10.25
N GLN A 223 2.88 11.35 9.03
CA GLN A 223 4.27 11.72 8.78
C GLN A 223 4.35 13.12 8.18
N SER A 224 5.30 13.92 8.63
CA SER A 224 5.63 15.20 8.04
C SER A 224 6.83 15.06 7.09
N GLY A 225 6.78 15.69 5.95
CA GLY A 225 7.87 15.62 4.96
C GLY A 225 7.47 16.14 3.60
N SER A 226 8.38 15.99 2.66
CA SER A 226 8.22 16.40 1.26
C SER A 226 8.92 15.39 0.35
N TRP A 227 8.50 15.30 -0.90
CA TRP A 227 8.97 14.29 -1.85
C TRP A 227 10.44 14.45 -2.23
N ASP A 228 10.96 15.67 -2.23
CA ASP A 228 12.37 15.97 -2.52
C ASP A 228 13.36 15.23 -1.61
N LYS A 229 12.98 15.01 -0.33
CA LYS A 229 13.81 14.27 0.63
C LYS A 229 13.86 12.76 0.38
N LEU A 230 12.96 12.25 -0.43
CA LEU A 230 12.84 10.83 -0.75
C LEU A 230 13.36 10.47 -2.14
N LEU A 231 13.86 11.43 -2.92
CA LEU A 231 14.35 11.17 -4.28
C LEU A 231 15.47 10.13 -4.33
N GLY A 232 16.38 10.14 -3.35
CA GLY A 232 17.42 9.12 -3.22
C GLY A 232 16.83 7.71 -3.11
N TYR A 233 15.86 7.55 -2.21
CA TYR A 233 15.14 6.29 -2.04
C TYR A 233 14.42 5.87 -3.32
N LEU A 234 13.58 6.75 -3.88
CA LEU A 234 12.78 6.48 -5.06
C LEU A 234 13.64 6.06 -6.27
N ASN A 235 14.80 6.69 -6.43
CA ASN A 235 15.76 6.36 -7.49
C ASN A 235 16.54 5.07 -7.22
N ALA A 236 16.63 4.60 -5.97
CA ALA A 236 17.27 3.36 -5.61
C ALA A 236 16.36 2.13 -5.75
N LEU A 237 15.03 2.32 -5.88
CA LEU A 237 14.08 1.23 -5.97
C LEU A 237 14.16 0.46 -7.30
N HIS A 238 14.00 -0.84 -7.25
CA HIS A 238 13.88 -1.74 -8.40
C HIS A 238 12.40 -1.90 -8.78
N VAL A 239 11.76 -0.82 -9.24
CA VAL A 239 10.33 -0.76 -9.54
C VAL A 239 10.06 -0.38 -10.98
N ASP A 240 8.90 -0.84 -11.51
CA ASP A 240 8.35 -0.36 -12.78
C ASP A 240 7.61 0.98 -12.59
N HIS A 241 6.93 1.15 -11.45
CA HIS A 241 6.28 2.43 -11.13
C HIS A 241 6.14 2.66 -9.62
N ILE A 242 6.04 3.93 -9.27
CA ILE A 242 5.73 4.39 -7.92
C ILE A 242 4.26 4.82 -7.83
N VAL A 243 3.65 4.69 -6.66
CA VAL A 243 2.24 5.00 -6.35
C VAL A 243 2.23 6.05 -5.25
N MET A 244 1.98 7.32 -5.63
CA MET A 244 2.28 8.47 -4.79
C MET A 244 1.03 9.26 -4.38
N GLU A 245 0.99 9.68 -3.11
CA GLU A 245 0.00 10.60 -2.56
C GLU A 245 0.21 12.02 -3.13
N ASN A 246 -0.79 12.59 -3.83
CA ASN A 246 -0.69 13.93 -4.44
C ASN A 246 -1.99 14.76 -4.40
N ALA A 247 -3.16 14.14 -4.23
CA ALA A 247 -4.45 14.83 -4.41
C ALA A 247 -4.63 16.02 -3.44
N HIS A 248 -4.13 15.92 -2.21
CA HIS A 248 -4.20 16.97 -1.21
C HIS A 248 -2.87 17.69 -0.97
N ARG A 249 -1.82 17.34 -1.72
CA ARG A 249 -0.50 17.97 -1.59
C ARG A 249 -0.35 19.16 -2.54
N PRO A 250 0.56 20.12 -2.21
CA PRO A 250 0.87 21.20 -3.12
C PRO A 250 1.37 20.65 -4.47
N VAL A 251 0.79 21.15 -5.55
CA VAL A 251 1.15 20.70 -6.90
C VAL A 251 2.61 20.97 -7.27
N GLU A 252 3.23 21.95 -6.63
CA GLU A 252 4.63 22.30 -6.79
C GLU A 252 5.55 21.14 -6.40
N GLU A 253 5.11 20.25 -5.51
CA GLU A 253 5.87 19.07 -5.10
C GLU A 253 6.03 18.04 -6.23
N LEU A 254 5.13 18.04 -7.24
CA LEU A 254 5.28 17.20 -8.43
C LEU A 254 6.58 17.49 -9.19
N ALA A 255 7.12 18.71 -9.08
CA ALA A 255 8.36 19.07 -9.76
C ALA A 255 9.56 18.21 -9.32
N ALA A 256 9.57 17.71 -8.09
CA ALA A 256 10.60 16.81 -7.58
C ALA A 256 10.72 15.53 -8.43
N PHE A 257 9.60 15.02 -8.95
CA PHE A 257 9.58 13.79 -9.74
C PHE A 257 10.19 13.91 -11.15
N LYS A 258 10.58 15.11 -11.58
CA LYS A 258 11.43 15.30 -12.78
C LYS A 258 12.81 14.65 -12.61
N GLU A 259 13.27 14.51 -11.37
CA GLU A 259 14.59 13.95 -11.03
C GLU A 259 14.55 12.41 -10.87
N LEU A 260 13.37 11.80 -11.01
CA LEU A 260 13.28 10.34 -11.05
C LEU A 260 13.87 9.79 -12.34
N ARG A 261 14.51 8.62 -12.23
CA ARG A 261 14.96 7.84 -13.39
C ARG A 261 13.83 7.71 -14.40
N PRO A 262 14.11 7.91 -15.70
CA PRO A 262 13.06 7.95 -16.73
C PRO A 262 12.29 6.64 -16.91
N GLU A 263 12.89 5.51 -16.56
CA GLU A 263 12.24 4.19 -16.61
C GLU A 263 11.20 3.97 -15.52
N ILE A 264 11.25 4.70 -14.40
CA ILE A 264 10.27 4.58 -13.33
C ILE A 264 8.98 5.31 -13.73
N GLY A 265 7.89 4.57 -13.92
CA GLY A 265 6.57 5.13 -14.19
C GLY A 265 5.98 5.83 -12.97
N MET A 266 5.04 6.76 -13.22
CA MET A 266 4.30 7.44 -12.16
C MET A 266 2.89 6.89 -12.03
N GLY A 267 2.52 6.45 -10.81
CA GLY A 267 1.15 6.41 -10.35
C GLY A 267 0.88 7.66 -9.52
N MET A 268 -0.15 8.40 -9.89
CA MET A 268 -0.48 9.68 -9.26
C MET A 268 -1.81 9.61 -8.51
N GLY A 269 -1.80 9.98 -7.23
CA GLY A 269 -3.01 10.22 -6.45
C GLY A 269 -3.75 11.44 -6.96
N VAL A 270 -5.01 11.27 -7.36
CA VAL A 270 -5.90 12.34 -7.87
C VAL A 270 -7.23 12.39 -7.12
N VAL A 271 -7.39 11.54 -6.12
CA VAL A 271 -8.57 11.44 -5.27
C VAL A 271 -8.14 11.49 -3.81
N ASP A 272 -8.61 12.52 -3.09
CA ASP A 272 -8.30 12.73 -1.67
C ASP A 272 -9.13 11.77 -0.80
N ILE A 273 -8.48 10.89 -0.06
CA ILE A 273 -9.15 9.92 0.82
C ILE A 273 -9.39 10.45 2.24
N LYS A 274 -8.88 11.62 2.57
CA LYS A 274 -9.07 12.27 3.88
C LYS A 274 -10.38 13.07 3.97
N ARG A 275 -11.08 13.19 2.83
CA ARG A 275 -12.37 13.89 2.70
C ARG A 275 -13.45 12.95 2.18
N THR A 276 -14.70 13.23 2.56
CA THR A 276 -15.88 12.47 2.12
C THR A 276 -16.55 13.04 0.86
N ASP A 277 -16.12 14.23 0.41
CA ASP A 277 -16.57 14.81 -0.86
C ASP A 277 -16.09 13.93 -2.02
N ILE A 278 -16.93 13.79 -3.03
CA ILE A 278 -16.59 13.08 -4.26
C ILE A 278 -16.12 14.10 -5.27
N GLU A 279 -14.93 13.92 -5.81
CA GLU A 279 -14.31 14.81 -6.78
C GLU A 279 -15.11 14.84 -8.10
N GLY A 280 -15.16 16.00 -8.73
CA GLY A 280 -15.72 16.12 -10.09
C GLY A 280 -14.75 15.56 -11.14
N ALA A 281 -15.27 14.93 -12.17
CA ALA A 281 -14.47 14.38 -13.28
C ALA A 281 -13.56 15.44 -13.93
N ASP A 282 -14.05 16.66 -14.09
CA ASP A 282 -13.29 17.79 -14.63
C ASP A 282 -12.12 18.23 -13.73
N ALA A 283 -12.26 18.09 -12.41
CA ALA A 283 -11.18 18.38 -11.47
C ALA A 283 -10.06 17.34 -11.58
N ILE A 284 -10.43 16.07 -11.69
CA ILE A 284 -9.47 14.96 -11.89
C ILE A 284 -8.77 15.11 -13.26
N ALA A 285 -9.51 15.39 -14.33
CA ALA A 285 -8.92 15.59 -15.67
C ALA A 285 -7.89 16.72 -15.67
N ARG A 286 -8.18 17.86 -15.02
CA ARG A 286 -7.21 18.97 -14.86
C ARG A 286 -5.97 18.59 -14.05
N GLN A 287 -6.09 17.72 -13.05
CA GLN A 287 -4.92 17.25 -12.30
C GLN A 287 -4.02 16.39 -13.18
N ILE A 288 -4.60 15.50 -14.00
CA ILE A 288 -3.85 14.67 -14.95
C ILE A 288 -3.13 15.57 -15.97
N GLU A 289 -3.85 16.49 -16.62
CA GLU A 289 -3.29 17.44 -17.58
C GLU A 289 -2.09 18.20 -17.01
N ARG A 290 -2.23 18.74 -15.81
CA ARG A 290 -1.17 19.48 -15.13
C ARG A 290 0.04 18.61 -14.80
N ALA A 291 -0.17 17.36 -14.42
CA ALA A 291 0.93 16.43 -14.18
C ALA A 291 1.69 16.08 -15.46
N GLU A 292 0.98 15.80 -16.56
CA GLU A 292 1.58 15.52 -17.87
C GLU A 292 2.30 16.74 -18.45
N GLU A 293 1.77 17.97 -18.26
CA GLU A 293 2.46 19.20 -18.61
C GLU A 293 3.76 19.39 -17.83
N LEU A 294 3.73 19.07 -16.53
CA LEU A 294 4.88 19.28 -15.64
C LEU A 294 5.96 18.20 -15.82
N LEU A 295 5.56 16.94 -15.91
CA LEU A 295 6.47 15.78 -15.91
C LEU A 295 6.84 15.30 -17.31
N GLY A 296 6.08 15.70 -18.32
CA GLY A 296 6.21 15.28 -19.71
C GLY A 296 5.21 14.18 -20.10
N PRO A 297 4.79 14.16 -21.37
CA PRO A 297 3.79 13.23 -21.89
C PRO A 297 4.18 11.78 -21.67
N GLY A 298 3.23 10.97 -21.18
CA GLY A 298 3.41 9.54 -20.96
C GLY A 298 4.23 9.17 -19.71
N ARG A 299 4.54 10.14 -18.85
CA ARG A 299 5.19 9.87 -17.56
C ARG A 299 4.21 9.29 -16.56
N VAL A 300 2.97 9.77 -16.55
CA VAL A 300 1.88 9.23 -15.72
C VAL A 300 1.38 7.94 -16.35
N LYS A 301 1.56 6.82 -15.67
CA LYS A 301 1.12 5.48 -16.10
C LYS A 301 -0.22 5.09 -15.49
N TYR A 302 -0.42 5.49 -14.23
CA TYR A 302 -1.60 5.18 -13.45
C TYR A 302 -2.12 6.42 -12.73
N ILE A 303 -3.44 6.48 -12.56
CA ILE A 303 -4.08 7.36 -11.59
C ILE A 303 -4.86 6.54 -10.57
N HIS A 304 -4.90 7.01 -9.34
CA HIS A 304 -5.46 6.30 -8.21
C HIS A 304 -5.86 7.26 -7.07
N PRO A 305 -6.50 6.79 -6.00
CA PRO A 305 -6.67 7.55 -4.76
C PRO A 305 -5.33 7.72 -4.02
N ASP A 306 -5.20 8.75 -3.19
CA ASP A 306 -3.98 9.01 -2.42
C ASP A 306 -3.54 7.84 -1.53
N CYS A 307 -4.47 7.04 -1.02
CA CYS A 307 -4.22 5.86 -0.21
C CYS A 307 -5.42 4.90 -0.27
N GLY A 308 -5.42 3.83 0.54
CA GLY A 308 -6.54 2.89 0.66
C GLY A 308 -7.81 3.53 1.21
N PHE A 309 -8.96 2.97 0.88
CA PHE A 309 -10.29 3.50 1.23
C PHE A 309 -10.87 2.98 2.55
N TRP A 310 -10.19 2.11 3.26
CA TRP A 310 -10.74 1.35 4.39
C TRP A 310 -11.47 2.18 5.46
N MET A 311 -11.07 3.45 5.65
CA MET A 311 -11.68 4.36 6.64
C MET A 311 -12.91 5.12 6.13
N LEU A 312 -13.18 5.10 4.82
CA LEU A 312 -14.30 5.83 4.24
C LEU A 312 -15.61 5.04 4.35
N PRO A 313 -16.76 5.72 4.40
CA PRO A 313 -18.03 5.07 4.15
C PRO A 313 -18.05 4.42 2.77
N ARG A 314 -18.64 3.22 2.65
CA ARG A 314 -18.66 2.44 1.42
C ARG A 314 -19.20 3.22 0.22
N ASN A 315 -20.30 3.95 0.38
CA ASN A 315 -20.90 4.74 -0.68
C ASN A 315 -19.99 5.88 -1.17
N VAL A 316 -19.14 6.42 -0.29
CA VAL A 316 -18.15 7.44 -0.65
C VAL A 316 -17.03 6.80 -1.47
N ALA A 317 -16.48 5.66 -1.03
CA ALA A 317 -15.46 4.92 -1.77
C ALA A 317 -15.96 4.54 -3.18
N ASP A 318 -17.18 3.98 -3.28
CA ASP A 318 -17.82 3.62 -4.55
C ASP A 318 -18.04 4.86 -5.45
N GLY A 319 -18.35 6.02 -4.88
CA GLY A 319 -18.46 7.29 -5.61
C GLY A 319 -17.13 7.77 -6.16
N LYS A 320 -16.09 7.72 -5.32
CA LYS A 320 -14.73 8.17 -5.68
C LYS A 320 -14.10 7.34 -6.80
N ILE A 321 -14.26 6.02 -6.82
CA ILE A 321 -13.73 5.20 -7.93
C ILE A 321 -14.46 5.48 -9.25
N ARG A 322 -15.77 5.77 -9.21
CA ARG A 322 -16.51 6.19 -10.42
C ARG A 322 -16.04 7.55 -10.92
N ALA A 323 -15.79 8.50 -10.03
CA ALA A 323 -15.25 9.81 -10.37
C ALA A 323 -13.84 9.70 -10.97
N LEU A 324 -12.99 8.83 -10.42
CA LEU A 324 -11.65 8.54 -10.92
C LEU A 324 -11.68 8.10 -12.40
N VAL A 325 -12.52 7.11 -12.71
CA VAL A 325 -12.67 6.60 -14.09
C VAL A 325 -13.27 7.67 -15.01
N ALA A 326 -14.29 8.40 -14.55
CA ALA A 326 -14.90 9.47 -15.33
C ALA A 326 -13.90 10.60 -15.64
N GLY A 327 -13.04 10.95 -14.68
CA GLY A 327 -12.01 11.97 -14.87
C GLY A 327 -10.93 11.54 -15.87
N ARG A 328 -10.45 10.26 -15.79
CA ARG A 328 -9.54 9.71 -16.80
C ARG A 328 -10.16 9.75 -18.20
N ASN A 329 -11.39 9.27 -18.32
CA ASN A 329 -12.07 9.24 -19.63
C ASN A 329 -12.28 10.65 -20.20
N LEU A 330 -12.57 11.64 -19.35
CA LEU A 330 -12.69 13.03 -19.78
C LEU A 330 -11.35 13.60 -20.27
N TYR A 331 -10.24 13.21 -19.66
CA TYR A 331 -8.90 13.63 -20.07
C TYR A 331 -8.48 13.01 -21.42
N GLU A 332 -8.81 11.74 -21.64
CA GLU A 332 -8.42 11.03 -22.87
C GLU A 332 -9.33 11.32 -24.08
N GLY A 333 -10.53 11.89 -23.89
CA GLY A 333 -11.52 12.23 -24.92
C GLY A 333 -12.50 11.10 -25.16
#